data_0a19d0aa04f8b6420e879a419805a9e0
#
_entry.id   0a19d0aa04f8b6420e879a419805a9e0
#
_cell.length_a   1.000
_cell.length_b   1.000
_cell.length_c   1.000
_cell.angle_alpha   90.00
_cell.angle_beta   90.00
_cell.angle_gamma   90.00
#
_symmetry.space_group_name_H-M   'P 1'
#
loop_
_entity.id
_entity.type
_entity.pdbx_description
1 polymer ?
#
loop_
_entity_poly.entity_id
_entity_poly.type
_entity_poly.pdbx_seq_one_letter_code
_entity_poly.pdbx_strand_id
1 'polypeptide(L)'
;MKKLIKAETLFWLIIGLLMLITSCNKKKATQDLASNFETEAATTTPISKEPSEAFKAYWYAGKAEITSYKLEQARYGEIHQGQAVLIYVTEDFLPNQQIKADTQNPNNISVLKLNATKKFNTGLYPYSIMQSTFFPVSNNQHAIKVTSSIQEWCGQVYAQLNNKNQFEISAYSYFESEGDKNFKLEKAILENELWTQLRINPKSLPTGNLQIIPSLEYSQLKHTELKAYKAQVSLTNNRYLIEYPELNRTLTIQFNLNFPYDILGWEETLKSGFGKNAQTLTTRATKLKTIKSAYWKKNSNTHKTLRDTLQLY
;
A
#
# COMPACT_ATOMS: atom_id res chain seq x y z
N MET A 1 -31.09 44.42 49.09
CA MET A 1 -30.39 43.52 48.07
C MET A 1 -31.25 42.98 46.95
N LYS A 2 -32.57 43.15 46.91
CA LYS A 2 -33.44 42.58 45.81
C LYS A 2 -33.74 43.52 44.63
N LYS A 3 -33.27 44.77 44.66
CA LYS A 3 -33.51 45.76 43.57
C LYS A 3 -32.36 45.94 42.60
N LEU A 4 -31.12 45.49 42.92
CA LEU A 4 -29.97 45.61 41.99
C LEU A 4 -29.93 44.51 40.92
N ILE A 5 -30.49 43.34 41.20
CA ILE A 5 -30.41 42.20 40.27
C ILE A 5 -31.34 42.38 39.06
N LYS A 6 -32.38 43.21 39.15
CA LYS A 6 -33.29 43.48 38.01
C LYS A 6 -32.75 44.48 36.98
N ALA A 7 -31.77 45.29 37.36
CA ALA A 7 -31.19 46.29 36.42
C ALA A 7 -30.13 45.68 35.51
N GLU A 8 -29.34 44.74 36.02
CA GLU A 8 -28.30 44.06 35.19
C GLU A 8 -28.89 43.13 34.16
N THR A 9 -29.96 42.40 34.48
CA THR A 9 -30.61 41.50 33.49
C THR A 9 -31.31 42.26 32.37
N LEU A 10 -31.81 43.45 32.65
CA LEU A 10 -32.42 44.31 31.61
C LEU A 10 -31.36 44.95 30.71
N PHE A 11 -30.18 45.27 31.23
CA PHE A 11 -29.07 45.83 30.47
C PHE A 11 -28.49 44.86 29.48
N TRP A 12 -28.33 43.59 29.83
CA TRP A 12 -27.85 42.53 28.93
C TRP A 12 -28.86 42.16 27.86
N LEU A 13 -30.17 42.22 28.12
CA LEU A 13 -31.23 42.02 27.14
C LEU A 13 -31.28 43.13 26.07
N ILE A 14 -31.00 44.37 26.44
CA ILE A 14 -30.95 45.52 25.50
C ILE A 14 -29.69 45.43 24.62
N ILE A 15 -28.54 45.01 25.13
CA ILE A 15 -27.32 44.80 24.34
C ILE A 15 -27.47 43.63 23.36
N GLY A 16 -28.17 42.54 23.75
CA GLY A 16 -28.46 41.42 22.89
C GLY A 16 -29.40 41.79 21.71
N LEU A 17 -30.30 42.73 21.90
CA LEU A 17 -31.25 43.18 20.88
C LEU A 17 -30.61 44.21 19.91
N LEU A 18 -29.59 44.97 20.33
CA LEU A 18 -28.89 45.91 19.45
C LEU A 18 -27.90 45.21 18.48
N MET A 19 -27.47 44.01 18.78
CA MET A 19 -26.58 43.23 17.87
C MET A 19 -27.32 42.50 16.74
N LEU A 20 -28.66 42.48 16.75
CA LEU A 20 -29.47 41.84 15.74
C LEU A 20 -29.91 42.76 14.58
N ILE A 21 -29.55 44.05 14.61
CA ILE A 21 -30.02 45.03 13.60
C ILE A 21 -28.91 45.52 12.66
N THR A 22 -27.67 45.02 12.76
CA THR A 22 -26.55 45.47 11.89
C THR A 22 -26.07 44.41 10.93
N SER A 23 -26.92 43.45 10.51
CA SER A 23 -26.57 42.47 9.48
C SER A 23 -27.51 42.58 8.28
N CYS A 24 -27.43 43.72 7.57
CA CYS A 24 -27.91 43.80 6.18
C CYS A 24 -27.10 44.87 5.42
N ASN A 25 -26.57 44.40 4.28
CA ASN A 25 -25.92 45.14 3.20
C ASN A 25 -24.43 45.45 3.29
N LYS A 26 -23.65 44.47 2.72
CA LYS A 26 -22.71 44.78 1.64
C LYS A 26 -22.45 43.53 0.80
N LYS A 27 -23.26 43.39 -0.28
CA LYS A 27 -22.81 42.64 -1.46
C LYS A 27 -21.72 43.48 -2.13
N LYS A 28 -20.49 42.98 -2.18
CA LYS A 28 -19.54 43.24 -3.27
C LYS A 28 -18.55 42.07 -3.32
N ALA A 29 -18.73 41.32 -4.34
CA ALA A 29 -17.76 40.70 -5.26
C ALA A 29 -16.38 40.39 -4.63
N THR A 30 -16.16 39.14 -4.28
CA THR A 30 -14.95 38.39 -4.62
C THR A 30 -15.43 37.12 -5.29
N GLN A 31 -15.52 37.21 -6.60
CA GLN A 31 -15.63 36.08 -7.51
C GLN A 31 -14.30 35.33 -7.50
N ASP A 32 -14.45 34.01 -7.45
CA ASP A 32 -13.65 33.03 -8.14
C ASP A 32 -12.19 32.85 -7.72
N LEU A 33 -12.00 31.82 -6.89
CA LEU A 33 -11.02 30.77 -7.13
C LEU A 33 -11.35 29.53 -6.28
N ALA A 34 -12.64 29.11 -6.32
CA ALA A 34 -12.99 27.73 -6.04
C ALA A 34 -12.94 27.03 -7.40
N SER A 35 -11.74 26.62 -7.82
CA SER A 35 -11.56 25.75 -8.96
C SER A 35 -12.34 24.46 -8.69
N ASN A 36 -13.29 24.21 -9.56
CA ASN A 36 -14.03 22.98 -9.70
C ASN A 36 -13.06 21.80 -9.74
N PHE A 37 -12.83 21.13 -8.61
CA PHE A 37 -12.38 19.76 -8.60
C PHE A 37 -13.61 18.88 -8.82
N GLU A 38 -14.13 18.87 -10.05
CA GLU A 38 -14.92 17.74 -10.49
C GLU A 38 -14.01 16.52 -10.46
N THR A 39 -14.24 15.68 -9.49
CA THR A 39 -13.71 14.33 -9.45
C THR A 39 -14.42 13.57 -10.56
N GLU A 40 -13.86 13.57 -11.77
CA GLU A 40 -14.19 12.52 -12.74
C GLU A 40 -13.81 11.20 -12.08
N ALA A 41 -14.79 10.58 -11.44
CA ALA A 41 -14.74 9.18 -11.12
C ALA A 41 -14.65 8.44 -12.45
N ALA A 42 -13.43 8.09 -12.84
CA ALA A 42 -13.19 7.20 -13.97
C ALA A 42 -13.88 5.87 -13.64
N THR A 43 -15.13 5.75 -14.05
CA THR A 43 -15.88 4.49 -14.09
C THR A 43 -15.26 3.65 -15.22
N THR A 44 -14.08 3.07 -14.96
CA THR A 44 -13.53 2.06 -15.85
C THR A 44 -14.33 0.79 -15.64
N THR A 45 -15.26 0.53 -16.58
CA THR A 45 -15.88 -0.79 -16.71
C THR A 45 -14.76 -1.83 -16.76
N PRO A 46 -14.80 -2.90 -15.94
CA PRO A 46 -13.76 -3.90 -15.94
C PRO A 46 -13.71 -4.57 -17.30
N ILE A 47 -12.67 -4.29 -18.07
CA ILE A 47 -12.43 -5.00 -19.32
C ILE A 47 -11.77 -6.31 -18.91
N SER A 48 -12.53 -7.40 -18.89
CA SER A 48 -11.99 -8.75 -18.82
C SER A 48 -11.10 -8.95 -20.04
N LYS A 49 -9.80 -8.82 -19.86
CA LYS A 49 -8.82 -9.00 -20.91
C LYS A 49 -8.12 -10.33 -20.70
N GLU A 50 -8.31 -11.25 -21.65
CA GLU A 50 -7.55 -12.49 -21.66
C GLU A 50 -6.04 -12.20 -21.59
N PRO A 51 -5.28 -12.94 -20.76
CA PRO A 51 -3.83 -12.80 -20.71
C PRO A 51 -3.20 -13.11 -22.06
N SER A 52 -2.17 -12.36 -22.43
CA SER A 52 -1.42 -12.60 -23.67
C SER A 52 -0.74 -13.98 -23.66
N GLU A 53 -0.43 -14.52 -24.83
CA GLU A 53 0.30 -15.79 -24.93
C GLU A 53 1.68 -15.72 -24.26
N ALA A 54 2.37 -14.58 -24.36
CA ALA A 54 3.62 -14.36 -23.63
C ALA A 54 3.43 -14.43 -22.11
N PHE A 55 2.33 -13.85 -21.60
CA PHE A 55 1.96 -13.95 -20.18
C PHE A 55 1.71 -15.39 -19.77
N LYS A 56 0.89 -16.14 -20.54
CA LYS A 56 0.57 -17.54 -20.26
C LYS A 56 1.83 -18.42 -20.27
N ALA A 57 2.67 -18.27 -21.27
CA ALA A 57 3.93 -19.03 -21.39
C ALA A 57 4.88 -18.74 -20.21
N TYR A 58 4.91 -17.52 -19.72
CA TYR A 58 5.81 -17.15 -18.63
C TYR A 58 5.24 -17.50 -17.25
N TRP A 59 3.99 -17.13 -16.96
CA TRP A 59 3.42 -17.21 -15.63
C TRP A 59 2.68 -18.51 -15.33
N TYR A 60 2.14 -19.20 -16.36
CA TYR A 60 1.46 -20.49 -16.17
C TYR A 60 2.39 -21.71 -16.35
N ALA A 61 3.71 -21.48 -16.37
CA ALA A 61 4.72 -22.52 -16.50
C ALA A 61 4.93 -23.39 -15.22
N GLY A 62 4.08 -23.25 -14.21
CA GLY A 62 4.19 -24.01 -12.95
C GLY A 62 5.45 -23.68 -12.12
N LYS A 63 5.99 -22.47 -12.27
CA LYS A 63 7.16 -21.97 -11.53
C LYS A 63 6.93 -20.56 -11.02
N ALA A 64 7.37 -20.30 -9.80
CA ALA A 64 7.47 -18.94 -9.30
C ALA A 64 8.70 -18.22 -9.87
N GLU A 65 8.59 -16.92 -10.07
CA GLU A 65 9.75 -16.06 -10.22
C GLU A 65 10.15 -15.56 -8.83
N ILE A 66 11.42 -15.71 -8.49
CA ILE A 66 11.99 -15.32 -7.22
C ILE A 66 13.13 -14.36 -7.51
N THR A 67 12.99 -13.12 -7.08
CA THR A 67 14.01 -12.08 -7.26
C THR A 67 14.49 -11.57 -5.91
N SER A 68 15.80 -11.60 -5.69
CA SER A 68 16.45 -11.06 -4.51
C SER A 68 16.95 -9.64 -4.74
N TYR A 69 16.99 -8.87 -3.65
CA TYR A 69 17.44 -7.48 -3.65
C TYR A 69 18.35 -7.21 -2.45
N LYS A 70 19.42 -6.44 -2.67
CA LYS A 70 20.12 -5.75 -1.59
C LYS A 70 19.15 -4.70 -1.05
N LEU A 71 18.94 -4.67 0.26
CA LEU A 71 18.06 -3.73 0.93
C LEU A 71 18.87 -2.79 1.83
N GLU A 72 18.62 -1.50 1.71
CA GLU A 72 19.08 -0.43 2.57
C GLU A 72 17.84 0.20 3.19
N GLN A 73 17.44 -0.30 4.36
CA GLN A 73 16.16 0.05 5.00
C GLN A 73 16.30 1.25 5.92
N ALA A 74 15.54 2.30 5.66
CA ALA A 74 15.40 3.44 6.57
C ALA A 74 14.50 3.08 7.76
N ARG A 75 15.05 3.05 8.97
CA ARG A 75 14.31 2.81 10.21
C ARG A 75 14.99 3.53 11.37
N TYR A 76 14.22 4.09 12.29
CA TYR A 76 14.71 4.76 13.51
C TYR A 76 15.75 5.89 13.29
N GLY A 77 15.72 6.56 12.13
CA GLY A 77 16.67 7.62 11.80
C GLY A 77 17.99 7.13 11.20
N GLU A 78 18.10 5.85 10.88
CA GLU A 78 19.31 5.23 10.31
C GLU A 78 18.98 4.35 9.10
N ILE A 79 20.01 3.98 8.34
CA ILE A 79 19.93 3.02 7.24
C ILE A 79 20.50 1.68 7.72
N HIS A 80 19.66 0.65 7.66
CA HIS A 80 20.00 -0.71 8.05
C HIS A 80 20.17 -1.59 6.81
N GLN A 81 21.28 -2.34 6.75
CA GLN A 81 21.52 -3.29 5.67
C GLN A 81 20.65 -4.52 5.84
N GLY A 82 20.10 -5.02 4.75
CA GLY A 82 19.20 -6.16 4.76
C GLY A 82 19.02 -6.80 3.39
N GLN A 83 18.00 -7.61 3.30
CA GLN A 83 17.61 -8.34 2.10
C GLN A 83 16.10 -8.21 1.87
N ALA A 84 15.72 -8.09 0.61
CA ALA A 84 14.33 -8.23 0.19
C ALA A 84 14.21 -9.32 -0.88
N VAL A 85 13.06 -9.98 -0.91
CA VAL A 85 12.75 -10.96 -1.95
C VAL A 85 11.33 -10.73 -2.43
N LEU A 86 11.17 -10.60 -3.75
CA LEU A 86 9.86 -10.60 -4.41
C LEU A 86 9.64 -11.96 -5.05
N ILE A 87 8.52 -12.59 -4.72
CA ILE A 87 8.15 -13.92 -5.22
C ILE A 87 6.81 -13.78 -5.92
N TYR A 88 6.82 -13.90 -7.26
CA TYR A 88 5.62 -13.88 -8.09
C TYR A 88 5.26 -15.28 -8.55
N VAL A 89 4.01 -15.66 -8.41
CA VAL A 89 3.48 -16.95 -8.87
C VAL A 89 1.99 -16.84 -9.17
N THR A 90 1.54 -17.53 -10.20
CA THR A 90 0.11 -17.70 -10.47
C THR A 90 -0.46 -18.83 -9.62
N GLU A 91 -1.63 -18.60 -9.05
CA GLU A 91 -2.37 -19.59 -8.26
C GLU A 91 -3.85 -19.52 -8.60
N ASP A 92 -4.54 -20.66 -8.50
CA ASP A 92 -5.99 -20.71 -8.52
C ASP A 92 -6.54 -20.29 -7.14
N PHE A 93 -7.56 -19.45 -7.16
CA PHE A 93 -8.10 -18.79 -5.97
C PHE A 93 -9.61 -18.93 -5.94
N LEU A 94 -10.15 -19.25 -4.76
CA LEU A 94 -11.59 -19.30 -4.49
C LEU A 94 -12.08 -17.87 -4.22
N PRO A 95 -12.82 -17.24 -5.16
CA PRO A 95 -13.10 -15.80 -5.04
C PRO A 95 -13.99 -15.45 -3.84
N ASN A 96 -14.96 -16.30 -3.48
CA ASN A 96 -15.88 -16.04 -2.38
C ASN A 96 -15.23 -16.19 -1.01
N GLN A 97 -14.42 -17.24 -0.85
CA GLN A 97 -13.66 -17.52 0.39
C GLN A 97 -12.39 -16.68 0.49
N GLN A 98 -11.88 -16.20 -0.65
CA GLN A 98 -10.64 -15.43 -0.76
C GLN A 98 -9.44 -16.19 -0.18
N ILE A 99 -9.30 -17.45 -0.59
CA ILE A 99 -8.22 -18.36 -0.25
C ILE A 99 -7.76 -19.11 -1.49
N LYS A 100 -6.54 -19.66 -1.42
CA LYS A 100 -5.98 -20.52 -2.46
C LYS A 100 -6.84 -21.77 -2.63
N ALA A 101 -7.13 -22.14 -3.87
CA ALA A 101 -7.79 -23.40 -4.20
C ALA A 101 -6.82 -24.58 -4.08
N ASP A 102 -7.27 -25.67 -3.48
CA ASP A 102 -6.50 -26.92 -3.43
C ASP A 102 -6.68 -27.76 -4.69
N THR A 103 -7.83 -27.62 -5.34
CA THR A 103 -8.20 -28.37 -6.54
C THR A 103 -8.68 -27.42 -7.65
N GLN A 104 -8.49 -27.84 -8.89
CA GLN A 104 -8.98 -27.11 -10.04
C GLN A 104 -10.51 -27.18 -10.11
N ASN A 105 -11.17 -26.01 -10.28
CA ASN A 105 -12.61 -25.87 -10.35
C ASN A 105 -12.95 -24.74 -11.33
N PRO A 106 -14.00 -24.85 -12.16
CA PRO A 106 -14.40 -23.81 -13.11
C PRO A 106 -14.69 -22.44 -12.47
N ASN A 107 -15.05 -22.41 -11.17
CA ASN A 107 -15.31 -21.18 -10.43
C ASN A 107 -14.04 -20.56 -9.82
N ASN A 108 -12.89 -21.20 -9.96
CA ASN A 108 -11.63 -20.61 -9.53
C ASN A 108 -11.25 -19.45 -10.45
N ILE A 109 -10.58 -18.48 -9.87
CA ILE A 109 -9.99 -17.39 -10.65
C ILE A 109 -8.48 -17.46 -10.55
N SER A 110 -7.80 -17.16 -11.65
CA SER A 110 -6.35 -17.06 -11.65
C SER A 110 -5.91 -15.73 -11.07
N VAL A 111 -5.03 -15.79 -10.08
CA VAL A 111 -4.37 -14.63 -9.50
C VAL A 111 -2.87 -14.67 -9.77
N LEU A 112 -2.27 -13.50 -10.01
CA LEU A 112 -0.84 -13.32 -9.86
C LEU A 112 -0.60 -12.91 -8.42
N LYS A 113 -0.02 -13.82 -7.62
CA LYS A 113 0.32 -13.56 -6.23
C LYS A 113 1.72 -12.97 -6.15
N LEU A 114 1.87 -11.90 -5.38
CA LEU A 114 3.15 -11.39 -4.90
C LEU A 114 3.31 -11.72 -3.42
N ASN A 115 4.38 -12.41 -3.05
CA ASN A 115 4.92 -12.40 -1.69
C ASN A 115 6.16 -11.51 -1.68
N ALA A 116 6.11 -10.40 -0.95
CA ALA A 116 7.22 -9.49 -0.74
C ALA A 116 7.75 -9.67 0.67
N THR A 117 9.03 -10.00 0.81
CA THR A 117 9.67 -10.17 2.12
C THR A 117 10.81 -9.19 2.30
N LYS A 118 11.01 -8.71 3.54
CA LYS A 118 12.16 -7.91 3.95
C LYS A 118 12.73 -8.46 5.25
N LYS A 119 14.07 -8.53 5.33
CA LYS A 119 14.80 -8.89 6.54
C LYS A 119 15.96 -7.94 6.74
N PHE A 120 16.05 -7.34 7.92
CA PHE A 120 17.13 -6.42 8.31
C PHE A 120 17.24 -6.39 9.83
N ASN A 121 18.37 -5.95 10.37
CA ASN A 121 18.57 -5.80 11.81
C ASN A 121 18.60 -4.31 12.18
N THR A 122 17.93 -3.96 13.29
CA THR A 122 18.04 -2.65 13.93
C THR A 122 18.89 -2.80 15.18
N GLY A 123 20.18 -2.55 15.04
CA GLY A 123 21.13 -2.84 16.14
C GLY A 123 21.09 -4.32 16.53
N LEU A 124 20.52 -4.60 17.71
CA LEU A 124 20.51 -5.95 18.29
C LEU A 124 19.46 -6.89 17.68
N TYR A 125 18.30 -6.38 17.29
CA TYR A 125 17.14 -7.24 16.96
C TYR A 125 16.74 -7.19 15.49
N PRO A 126 16.31 -8.36 14.96
CA PRO A 126 15.92 -8.48 13.57
C PRO A 126 14.48 -8.08 13.34
N TYR A 127 14.21 -7.54 12.15
CA TYR A 127 12.90 -7.45 11.53
C TYR A 127 12.70 -8.56 10.52
N SER A 128 11.52 -9.15 10.53
CA SER A 128 11.03 -10.04 9.48
C SER A 128 9.65 -9.55 9.04
N ILE A 129 9.57 -9.12 7.79
CA ILE A 129 8.35 -8.55 7.21
C ILE A 129 7.94 -9.41 6.03
N MET A 130 6.64 -9.67 5.90
CA MET A 130 6.06 -10.33 4.73
C MET A 130 4.73 -9.70 4.37
N GLN A 131 4.57 -9.36 3.10
CA GLN A 131 3.29 -8.96 2.52
C GLN A 131 2.89 -9.96 1.43
N SER A 132 1.60 -10.25 1.33
CA SER A 132 1.05 -11.05 0.23
C SER A 132 -0.07 -10.27 -0.44
N THR A 133 -0.01 -10.18 -1.76
CA THR A 133 -1.04 -9.56 -2.59
C THR A 133 -1.56 -10.57 -3.59
N PHE A 134 -2.86 -10.76 -3.65
CA PHE A 134 -3.53 -11.68 -4.57
C PHE A 134 -4.32 -10.86 -5.58
N PHE A 135 -3.76 -10.65 -6.76
CA PHE A 135 -4.35 -9.79 -7.79
C PHE A 135 -4.89 -10.63 -8.97
N PRO A 136 -6.18 -10.47 -9.35
CA PRO A 136 -6.77 -11.24 -10.44
C PRO A 136 -6.12 -10.90 -11.78
N VAL A 137 -5.77 -11.94 -12.56
CA VAL A 137 -5.03 -11.77 -13.82
C VAL A 137 -5.92 -11.17 -14.92
N SER A 138 -7.16 -11.62 -15.01
CA SER A 138 -8.10 -11.25 -16.08
C SER A 138 -9.10 -10.17 -15.71
N ASN A 139 -9.10 -9.73 -14.46
CA ASN A 139 -10.01 -8.73 -13.95
C ASN A 139 -9.22 -7.58 -13.33
N ASN A 140 -9.16 -6.45 -14.02
CA ASN A 140 -8.39 -5.27 -13.61
C ASN A 140 -9.04 -4.45 -12.48
N GLN A 141 -9.86 -5.07 -11.62
CA GLN A 141 -10.40 -4.43 -10.44
C GLN A 141 -9.32 -4.30 -9.35
N HIS A 142 -9.67 -4.53 -8.10
CA HIS A 142 -8.73 -4.49 -6.99
C HIS A 142 -8.18 -5.88 -6.66
N ALA A 143 -7.06 -5.92 -5.95
CA ALA A 143 -6.59 -7.14 -5.32
C ALA A 143 -7.72 -7.77 -4.48
N ILE A 144 -7.84 -9.09 -4.55
CA ILE A 144 -8.90 -9.83 -3.84
C ILE A 144 -8.59 -9.87 -2.35
N LYS A 145 -7.29 -10.00 -2.04
CA LYS A 145 -6.79 -10.10 -0.67
C LYS A 145 -5.40 -9.49 -0.61
N VAL A 146 -5.13 -8.79 0.49
CA VAL A 146 -3.80 -8.32 0.86
C VAL A 146 -3.55 -8.68 2.31
N THR A 147 -2.36 -9.18 2.64
CA THR A 147 -1.94 -9.42 4.01
C THR A 147 -0.59 -8.79 4.28
N SER A 148 -0.33 -8.40 5.52
CA SER A 148 0.98 -7.94 5.98
C SER A 148 1.23 -8.47 7.38
N SER A 149 2.44 -8.98 7.62
CA SER A 149 2.93 -9.37 8.93
C SER A 149 4.30 -8.77 9.17
N ILE A 150 4.51 -8.25 10.37
CA ILE A 150 5.78 -7.71 10.83
C ILE A 150 6.09 -8.37 12.16
N GLN A 151 7.28 -8.92 12.28
CA GLN A 151 7.78 -9.57 13.47
C GLN A 151 9.13 -8.97 13.84
N GLU A 152 9.29 -8.63 15.09
CA GLU A 152 10.55 -8.25 15.72
C GLU A 152 10.50 -8.60 17.21
N TRP A 153 11.55 -8.35 18.00
CA TRP A 153 11.61 -8.87 19.36
C TRP A 153 10.61 -8.28 20.36
N CYS A 154 10.06 -7.09 20.08
CA CYS A 154 9.02 -6.52 20.95
C CYS A 154 7.65 -7.19 20.72
N GLY A 155 7.42 -7.77 19.53
CA GLY A 155 6.18 -8.46 19.21
C GLY A 155 5.92 -8.62 17.72
N GLN A 156 4.66 -8.86 17.40
CA GLN A 156 4.23 -8.98 16.02
C GLN A 156 2.94 -8.21 15.78
N VAL A 157 2.80 -7.72 14.57
CA VAL A 157 1.56 -7.13 14.06
C VAL A 157 1.16 -7.83 12.77
N TYR A 158 -0.13 -7.94 12.55
CA TYR A 158 -0.71 -8.54 11.36
C TYR A 158 -1.90 -7.72 10.89
N ALA A 159 -2.04 -7.56 9.60
CA ALA A 159 -3.24 -7.03 8.99
C ALA A 159 -3.63 -7.82 7.75
N GLN A 160 -4.93 -7.96 7.55
CA GLN A 160 -5.52 -8.59 6.38
C GLN A 160 -6.63 -7.69 5.84
N LEU A 161 -6.59 -7.44 4.54
CA LEU A 161 -7.65 -6.81 3.77
C LEU A 161 -8.30 -7.86 2.89
N ASN A 162 -9.62 -7.97 2.97
CA ASN A 162 -10.47 -8.78 2.11
C ASN A 162 -11.33 -7.86 1.24
N ASN A 163 -11.26 -8.02 -0.07
CA ASN A 163 -12.06 -7.26 -1.03
C ASN A 163 -13.45 -7.87 -1.16
N LYS A 164 -14.40 -7.34 -0.40
CA LYS A 164 -15.83 -7.68 -0.45
C LYS A 164 -16.63 -6.56 -1.13
N ASN A 165 -17.82 -6.25 -0.67
CA ASN A 165 -18.58 -5.06 -1.11
C ASN A 165 -17.78 -3.77 -0.85
N GLN A 166 -17.19 -3.67 0.35
CA GLN A 166 -16.13 -2.73 0.74
C GLN A 166 -14.86 -3.51 1.00
N PHE A 167 -13.75 -2.83 1.26
CA PHE A 167 -12.58 -3.49 1.84
C PHE A 167 -12.84 -3.77 3.31
N GLU A 168 -12.82 -5.04 3.70
CA GLU A 168 -12.91 -5.47 5.10
C GLU A 168 -11.52 -5.74 5.63
N ILE A 169 -11.16 -5.03 6.70
CA ILE A 169 -9.84 -5.10 7.32
C ILE A 169 -9.95 -5.73 8.70
N SER A 170 -9.09 -6.73 8.96
CA SER A 170 -8.80 -7.23 10.29
C SER A 170 -7.33 -6.93 10.59
N ALA A 171 -7.08 -6.23 11.68
CA ALA A 171 -5.74 -5.85 12.12
C ALA A 171 -5.54 -6.27 13.56
N TYR A 172 -4.37 -6.82 13.86
CA TYR A 172 -3.97 -7.31 15.17
C TYR A 172 -2.65 -6.64 15.55
N SER A 173 -2.62 -5.99 16.69
CA SER A 173 -1.45 -5.26 17.16
C SER A 173 -1.29 -5.40 18.67
N TYR A 174 -0.06 -5.61 19.12
CA TYR A 174 0.27 -5.61 20.54
C TYR A 174 0.44 -4.20 21.14
N PHE A 175 0.36 -3.14 20.31
CA PHE A 175 0.42 -1.77 20.78
C PHE A 175 -0.93 -1.32 21.35
N GLU A 176 -0.93 -0.73 22.55
CA GLU A 176 -2.15 -0.24 23.21
C GLU A 176 -2.93 0.78 22.35
N SER A 177 -2.22 1.68 21.67
CA SER A 177 -2.83 2.70 20.82
C SER A 177 -3.52 2.16 19.57
N GLU A 178 -3.17 0.97 19.14
CA GLU A 178 -3.72 0.31 17.95
C GLU A 178 -4.74 -0.76 18.30
N GLY A 179 -4.34 -1.74 19.13
CA GLY A 179 -5.16 -2.89 19.54
C GLY A 179 -5.66 -3.72 18.36
N ASP A 180 -6.55 -4.66 18.65
CA ASP A 180 -7.19 -5.46 17.62
C ASP A 180 -8.39 -4.70 17.03
N LYS A 181 -8.47 -4.61 15.71
CA LYS A 181 -9.49 -3.83 14.99
C LYS A 181 -10.07 -4.60 13.83
N ASN A 182 -11.39 -4.47 13.68
CA ASN A 182 -12.11 -4.86 12.46
C ASN A 182 -12.88 -3.65 11.95
N PHE A 183 -12.63 -3.25 10.71
CA PHE A 183 -13.28 -2.08 10.12
C PHE A 183 -13.40 -2.22 8.61
N LYS A 184 -14.16 -1.31 7.99
CA LYS A 184 -14.38 -1.29 6.55
C LYS A 184 -13.87 0.02 5.96
N LEU A 185 -13.39 -0.05 4.72
CA LEU A 185 -13.00 1.11 3.94
C LEU A 185 -13.72 1.08 2.58
N GLU A 186 -14.04 2.26 2.10
CA GLU A 186 -14.46 2.43 0.71
C GLU A 186 -13.34 1.98 -0.23
N LYS A 187 -13.72 1.45 -1.38
CA LYS A 187 -12.74 0.97 -2.36
C LYS A 187 -11.98 2.12 -2.97
N ALA A 188 -10.67 2.02 -2.94
CA ALA A 188 -9.72 2.89 -3.59
C ALA A 188 -8.54 2.07 -4.07
N ILE A 189 -7.66 2.65 -4.87
CA ILE A 189 -6.45 1.98 -5.34
C ILE A 189 -5.61 1.56 -4.14
N LEU A 190 -5.15 0.30 -4.13
CA LEU A 190 -4.23 -0.22 -3.11
C LEU A 190 -2.79 -0.11 -3.61
N GLU A 191 -1.91 0.55 -2.86
CA GLU A 191 -0.49 0.57 -3.21
C GLU A 191 0.07 -0.85 -3.40
N ASN A 192 -0.39 -1.80 -2.59
CA ASN A 192 0.02 -3.20 -2.69
C ASN A 192 -0.29 -3.84 -4.05
N GLU A 193 -1.42 -3.49 -4.68
CA GLU A 193 -1.81 -4.10 -5.96
C GLU A 193 -1.02 -3.55 -7.15
N LEU A 194 -0.53 -2.31 -7.07
CA LEU A 194 0.22 -1.66 -8.14
C LEU A 194 1.49 -2.42 -8.51
N TRP A 195 2.15 -3.06 -7.54
CA TRP A 195 3.32 -3.91 -7.76
C TRP A 195 3.02 -5.13 -8.65
N THR A 196 1.84 -5.70 -8.49
CA THR A 196 1.43 -6.87 -9.28
C THR A 196 0.85 -6.43 -10.62
N GLN A 197 0.06 -5.36 -10.63
CA GLN A 197 -0.48 -4.78 -11.85
C GLN A 197 0.63 -4.35 -12.82
N LEU A 198 1.73 -3.78 -12.30
CA LEU A 198 2.93 -3.46 -13.07
C LEU A 198 3.48 -4.69 -13.82
N ARG A 199 3.53 -5.85 -13.17
CA ARG A 199 4.04 -7.10 -13.76
C ARG A 199 3.11 -7.71 -14.80
N ILE A 200 1.82 -7.36 -14.78
CA ILE A 200 0.84 -7.79 -15.77
C ILE A 200 0.88 -6.85 -16.99
N ASN A 201 0.75 -5.57 -16.75
CA ASN A 201 0.74 -4.54 -17.80
C ASN A 201 1.09 -3.15 -17.23
N PRO A 202 2.32 -2.69 -17.31
CA PRO A 202 2.71 -1.38 -16.79
C PRO A 202 1.98 -0.21 -17.46
N LYS A 203 1.51 -0.36 -18.71
CA LYS A 203 0.76 0.68 -19.41
C LYS A 203 -0.65 0.90 -18.85
N SER A 204 -1.17 -0.04 -18.07
CA SER A 204 -2.47 0.07 -17.39
C SER A 204 -2.38 0.66 -15.98
N LEU A 205 -1.19 1.00 -15.51
CA LEU A 205 -1.03 1.63 -14.21
C LEU A 205 -1.70 3.01 -14.19
N PRO A 206 -2.48 3.32 -13.14
CA PRO A 206 -3.15 4.61 -13.01
C PRO A 206 -2.14 5.74 -12.80
N THR A 207 -2.41 6.92 -13.38
CA THR A 207 -1.56 8.13 -13.26
C THR A 207 -2.41 9.36 -13.00
N GLY A 208 -1.79 10.45 -12.56
CA GLY A 208 -2.46 11.71 -12.24
C GLY A 208 -2.71 11.87 -10.74
N ASN A 209 -3.72 12.67 -10.39
CA ASN A 209 -4.15 12.88 -9.00
C ASN A 209 -5.13 11.78 -8.61
N LEU A 210 -4.75 10.97 -7.65
CA LEU A 210 -5.47 9.75 -7.26
C LEU A 210 -5.72 9.69 -5.76
N GLN A 211 -6.64 8.82 -5.36
CA GLN A 211 -6.83 8.39 -3.97
C GLN A 211 -6.25 6.98 -3.83
N ILE A 212 -5.21 6.82 -3.03
CA ILE A 212 -4.50 5.55 -2.85
C ILE A 212 -4.41 5.21 -1.37
N ILE A 213 -4.74 3.98 -1.03
CA ILE A 213 -4.50 3.40 0.30
C ILE A 213 -3.04 2.93 0.32
N PRO A 214 -2.18 3.50 1.19
CA PRO A 214 -0.79 3.06 1.32
C PRO A 214 -0.68 1.57 1.67
N SER A 215 0.51 0.99 1.46
CA SER A 215 0.72 -0.41 1.80
C SER A 215 0.43 -0.69 3.27
N LEU A 216 -0.07 -1.89 3.57
CA LEU A 216 -0.31 -2.32 4.95
C LEU A 216 0.97 -2.27 5.77
N GLU A 217 2.13 -2.63 5.18
CA GLU A 217 3.44 -2.52 5.81
C GLU A 217 3.74 -1.08 6.24
N TYR A 218 3.56 -0.12 5.31
CA TYR A 218 3.80 1.30 5.62
C TYR A 218 2.93 1.76 6.80
N SER A 219 1.64 1.47 6.74
CA SER A 219 0.68 1.88 7.78
C SER A 219 1.05 1.29 9.14
N GLN A 220 1.44 0.02 9.20
CA GLN A 220 1.89 -0.66 10.42
C GLN A 220 3.22 -0.11 10.95
N LEU A 221 4.26 0.04 10.09
CA LEU A 221 5.57 0.54 10.51
C LEU A 221 5.56 2.00 10.95
N LYS A 222 4.65 2.80 10.40
CA LYS A 222 4.55 4.24 10.66
C LYS A 222 3.43 4.61 11.62
N HIS A 223 2.67 3.62 12.11
CA HIS A 223 1.49 3.84 12.97
C HIS A 223 0.53 4.86 12.34
N THR A 224 0.37 4.75 10.99
CA THR A 224 -0.44 5.68 10.21
C THR A 224 -1.82 5.08 9.98
N GLU A 225 -2.86 5.88 10.11
CA GLU A 225 -4.23 5.45 9.84
C GLU A 225 -4.35 4.84 8.44
N LEU A 226 -4.94 3.65 8.36
CA LEU A 226 -5.18 2.99 7.08
C LEU A 226 -6.45 3.57 6.44
N LYS A 227 -6.25 4.43 5.46
CA LYS A 227 -7.29 5.07 4.63
C LYS A 227 -6.72 5.49 3.28
N ALA A 228 -7.58 5.94 2.37
CA ALA A 228 -7.12 6.55 1.13
C ALA A 228 -6.54 7.95 1.38
N TYR A 229 -5.37 8.21 0.82
CA TYR A 229 -4.68 9.51 0.83
C TYR A 229 -4.59 10.05 -0.59
N LYS A 230 -4.60 11.37 -0.72
CA LYS A 230 -4.29 12.02 -2.00
C LYS A 230 -2.86 11.68 -2.41
N ALA A 231 -2.71 11.27 -3.65
CA ALA A 231 -1.41 10.95 -4.24
C ALA A 231 -1.29 11.56 -5.63
N GLN A 232 -0.09 12.03 -5.96
CA GLN A 232 0.30 12.40 -7.33
C GLN A 232 1.10 11.25 -7.91
N VAL A 233 0.67 10.75 -9.06
CA VAL A 233 1.24 9.53 -9.63
C VAL A 233 1.69 9.78 -11.06
N SER A 234 2.90 9.35 -11.38
CA SER A 234 3.44 9.46 -12.73
C SER A 234 4.13 8.17 -13.17
N LEU A 235 4.02 7.90 -14.46
CA LEU A 235 4.74 6.84 -15.15
C LEU A 235 5.62 7.46 -16.23
N THR A 236 6.92 7.42 -16.04
CA THR A 236 7.88 8.01 -16.96
C THR A 236 8.93 6.96 -17.30
N ASN A 237 9.00 6.55 -18.56
CA ASN A 237 9.88 5.47 -19.04
C ASN A 237 9.69 4.21 -18.17
N ASN A 238 10.74 3.83 -17.43
CA ASN A 238 10.77 2.64 -16.57
C ASN A 238 10.62 2.96 -15.08
N ARG A 239 10.03 4.11 -14.74
CA ARG A 239 9.81 4.57 -13.37
C ARG A 239 8.35 4.87 -13.11
N TYR A 240 7.80 4.24 -12.08
CA TYR A 240 6.47 4.53 -11.55
C TYR A 240 6.64 5.21 -10.20
N LEU A 241 6.25 6.49 -10.13
CA LEU A 241 6.40 7.36 -8.96
C LEU A 241 5.04 7.62 -8.33
N ILE A 242 4.96 7.47 -7.02
CA ILE A 242 3.81 7.81 -6.19
C ILE A 242 4.28 8.80 -5.12
N GLU A 243 3.70 9.99 -5.10
CA GLU A 243 3.96 11.01 -4.09
C GLU A 243 2.72 11.18 -3.21
N TYR A 244 2.91 11.08 -1.90
CA TYR A 244 1.87 11.31 -0.89
C TYR A 244 2.20 12.59 -0.10
N PRO A 245 1.67 13.76 -0.51
CA PRO A 245 1.99 15.03 0.14
C PRO A 245 1.66 15.05 1.65
N GLU A 246 0.49 14.51 2.03
CA GLU A 246 0.04 14.46 3.43
C GLU A 246 0.95 13.58 4.31
N LEU A 247 1.60 12.58 3.73
CA LEU A 247 2.48 11.66 4.43
C LEU A 247 3.96 12.06 4.34
N ASN A 248 4.29 13.10 3.60
CA ASN A 248 5.67 13.47 3.25
C ASN A 248 6.46 12.23 2.79
N ARG A 249 5.84 11.45 1.88
CA ARG A 249 6.36 10.17 1.41
C ARG A 249 6.36 10.10 -0.10
N THR A 250 7.43 9.56 -0.66
CA THR A 250 7.51 9.19 -2.07
C THR A 250 7.90 7.73 -2.21
N LEU A 251 7.33 7.05 -3.18
CA LEU A 251 7.70 5.68 -3.58
C LEU A 251 7.96 5.66 -5.08
N THR A 252 9.15 5.24 -5.49
CA THR A 252 9.52 5.03 -6.89
C THR A 252 9.81 3.56 -7.13
N ILE A 253 9.13 2.95 -8.10
CA ILE A 253 9.39 1.58 -8.54
C ILE A 253 10.05 1.64 -9.90
N GLN A 254 11.23 1.03 -10.03
CA GLN A 254 11.96 0.91 -11.29
C GLN A 254 11.77 -0.50 -11.86
N PHE A 255 11.49 -0.60 -13.15
CA PHE A 255 11.18 -1.86 -13.80
C PHE A 255 11.73 -1.93 -15.23
N ASN A 256 11.81 -3.13 -15.79
CA ASN A 256 12.20 -3.35 -17.17
C ASN A 256 11.02 -3.05 -18.10
N LEU A 257 11.25 -2.30 -19.17
CA LEU A 257 10.21 -1.97 -20.17
C LEU A 257 9.76 -3.17 -21.00
N ASN A 258 10.61 -4.19 -21.08
CA ASN A 258 10.30 -5.41 -21.81
C ASN A 258 9.64 -6.42 -20.88
N PHE A 259 8.67 -7.19 -21.42
CA PHE A 259 8.08 -8.31 -20.69
C PHE A 259 9.19 -9.28 -20.23
N PRO A 260 9.14 -9.79 -19.01
CA PRO A 260 8.02 -9.80 -18.06
C PRO A 260 7.98 -8.57 -17.10
N TYR A 261 8.53 -7.42 -17.46
CA TYR A 261 8.49 -6.18 -16.70
C TYR A 261 9.07 -6.33 -15.28
N ASP A 262 10.17 -7.05 -15.15
CA ASP A 262 10.78 -7.36 -13.86
C ASP A 262 11.20 -6.08 -13.12
N ILE A 263 11.00 -6.08 -11.80
CA ILE A 263 11.31 -4.95 -10.95
C ILE A 263 12.83 -4.90 -10.76
N LEU A 264 13.44 -3.79 -11.14
CA LEU A 264 14.88 -3.55 -11.03
C LEU A 264 15.28 -3.03 -9.65
N GLY A 265 14.34 -2.41 -8.95
CA GLY A 265 14.52 -1.86 -7.62
C GLY A 265 13.43 -0.88 -7.25
N TRP A 266 13.52 -0.35 -6.05
CA TRP A 266 12.64 0.73 -5.61
C TRP A 266 13.34 1.64 -4.61
N GLU A 267 12.82 2.85 -4.51
CA GLU A 267 13.20 3.84 -3.52
C GLU A 267 11.96 4.32 -2.78
N GLU A 268 12.02 4.39 -1.47
CA GLU A 268 10.99 4.95 -0.62
C GLU A 268 11.60 6.01 0.29
N THR A 269 11.23 7.27 0.07
CA THR A 269 11.71 8.40 0.88
C THR A 269 10.62 8.83 1.85
N LEU A 270 10.96 8.90 3.12
CA LEU A 270 10.06 9.30 4.19
C LEU A 270 10.81 9.84 5.41
N LYS A 271 10.09 10.47 6.34
CA LYS A 271 10.64 10.85 7.63
C LYS A 271 10.84 9.60 8.50
N SER A 272 12.08 9.33 8.91
CA SER A 272 12.49 8.20 9.75
C SER A 272 13.03 8.69 11.09
N GLY A 273 12.79 7.94 12.18
CA GLY A 273 13.19 8.30 13.54
C GLY A 273 12.17 9.19 14.25
N PHE A 274 12.51 9.57 15.47
CA PHE A 274 11.65 10.32 16.39
C PHE A 274 12.37 11.53 16.99
N GLY A 275 11.61 12.58 17.36
CA GLY A 275 12.13 13.75 17.99
C GLY A 275 13.29 14.41 17.23
N LYS A 276 14.40 14.67 17.91
CA LYS A 276 15.60 15.31 17.32
C LYS A 276 16.35 14.42 16.32
N ASN A 277 16.16 13.12 16.39
CA ASN A 277 16.79 12.14 15.49
C ASN A 277 15.94 11.86 14.24
N ALA A 278 14.80 12.53 14.10
CA ALA A 278 13.96 12.37 12.93
C ALA A 278 14.59 13.07 11.72
N GLN A 279 14.82 12.33 10.65
CA GLN A 279 15.36 12.85 9.40
C GLN A 279 14.71 12.18 8.20
N THR A 280 14.75 12.84 7.06
CA THR A 280 14.28 12.28 5.80
C THR A 280 15.33 11.33 5.26
N LEU A 281 14.97 10.06 5.15
CA LEU A 281 15.83 8.99 4.65
C LEU A 281 15.15 8.24 3.51
N THR A 282 15.95 7.60 2.68
CA THR A 282 15.49 6.80 1.56
C THR A 282 15.86 5.34 1.76
N THR A 283 14.85 4.49 1.89
CA THR A 283 14.99 3.05 1.71
C THR A 283 15.29 2.77 0.24
N ARG A 284 16.30 1.93 -0.04
CA ARG A 284 16.63 1.47 -1.39
C ARG A 284 16.66 -0.03 -1.46
N ALA A 285 16.10 -0.57 -2.54
CA ALA A 285 16.30 -1.97 -2.88
C ALA A 285 16.82 -2.07 -4.30
N THR A 286 17.92 -2.80 -4.47
CA THR A 286 18.59 -2.98 -5.76
C THR A 286 18.59 -4.45 -6.11
N LYS A 287 18.10 -4.79 -7.30
CA LYS A 287 18.03 -6.16 -7.81
C LYS A 287 19.40 -6.83 -7.80
N LEU A 288 19.46 -8.03 -7.28
CA LEU A 288 20.62 -8.91 -7.32
C LEU A 288 20.45 -10.00 -8.36
N LYS A 289 19.60 -10.99 -8.09
CA LYS A 289 19.42 -12.19 -8.93
C LYS A 289 17.96 -12.56 -9.06
N THR A 290 17.63 -13.21 -10.16
CA THR A 290 16.29 -13.78 -10.40
C THR A 290 16.45 -15.23 -10.81
N ILE A 291 15.62 -16.11 -10.24
CA ILE A 291 15.45 -17.49 -10.68
C ILE A 291 13.99 -17.81 -10.90
N LYS A 292 13.71 -18.78 -11.78
CA LYS A 292 12.38 -19.40 -11.90
C LYS A 292 12.43 -20.81 -11.31
N SER A 293 11.62 -21.07 -10.28
CA SER A 293 11.65 -22.33 -9.55
C SER A 293 10.29 -22.69 -8.98
N ALA A 294 9.95 -23.98 -8.99
CA ALA A 294 8.90 -24.55 -8.16
C ALA A 294 9.43 -24.72 -6.71
N TYR A 295 9.67 -23.60 -6.01
CA TYR A 295 10.37 -23.56 -4.72
C TYR A 295 9.68 -24.39 -3.64
N TRP A 296 8.35 -24.60 -3.74
CA TRP A 296 7.61 -25.49 -2.82
C TRP A 296 8.04 -26.95 -2.88
N LYS A 297 8.78 -27.34 -3.95
CA LYS A 297 9.44 -28.65 -4.09
C LYS A 297 10.92 -28.61 -3.69
N LYS A 298 11.43 -27.47 -3.18
CA LYS A 298 12.85 -27.22 -2.90
C LYS A 298 13.07 -26.99 -1.39
N ASN A 299 12.53 -27.88 -0.56
CA ASN A 299 12.53 -27.80 0.89
C ASN A 299 13.57 -28.71 1.58
N SER A 300 14.37 -29.45 0.82
CA SER A 300 15.47 -30.26 1.34
C SER A 300 16.74 -29.42 1.55
N ASN A 301 17.58 -29.83 2.51
CA ASN A 301 18.89 -29.23 2.76
C ASN A 301 19.79 -29.20 1.53
N THR A 302 19.65 -30.14 0.60
CA THR A 302 20.38 -30.19 -0.67
C THR A 302 20.10 -28.99 -1.58
N HIS A 303 19.01 -28.26 -1.34
CA HIS A 303 18.63 -27.08 -2.11
C HIS A 303 19.15 -25.74 -1.54
N LYS A 304 19.96 -25.79 -0.47
CA LYS A 304 20.52 -24.57 0.15
C LYS A 304 21.33 -23.72 -0.85
N THR A 305 22.01 -24.32 -1.80
CA THR A 305 22.77 -23.65 -2.85
C THR A 305 21.94 -22.67 -3.71
N LEU A 306 20.61 -22.85 -3.74
CA LEU A 306 19.73 -21.87 -4.40
C LEU A 306 19.70 -20.53 -3.67
N ARG A 307 19.97 -20.49 -2.36
CA ARG A 307 20.12 -19.24 -1.61
C ARG A 307 21.39 -18.51 -2.04
N ASP A 308 22.49 -19.26 -2.25
CA ASP A 308 23.75 -18.68 -2.73
C ASP A 308 23.57 -18.11 -4.15
N THR A 309 22.85 -18.82 -5.02
CA THR A 309 22.47 -18.33 -6.35
C THR A 309 21.70 -17.02 -6.28
N LEU A 310 20.81 -16.88 -5.29
CA LEU A 310 20.03 -15.66 -5.05
C LEU A 310 20.79 -14.62 -4.22
N GLN A 311 22.04 -14.89 -3.79
CA GLN A 311 22.83 -14.04 -2.91
C GLN A 311 22.09 -13.70 -1.59
N LEU A 312 21.40 -14.69 -1.01
CA LEU A 312 20.67 -14.59 0.27
C LEU A 312 21.49 -15.23 1.40
N TYR A 313 21.68 -14.50 2.50
CA TYR A 313 22.42 -14.98 3.68
C TYR A 313 21.48 -15.39 4.79
#